data_dfc2a69d9ea3bbc861a4cb4ed421b39b
#
_entry.id   dfc2a69d9ea3bbc861a4cb4ed421b39b
#
_cell.length_a   1.000
_cell.length_b   1.000
_cell.length_c   1.000
_cell.angle_alpha   90.00
_cell.angle_beta   90.00
_cell.angle_gamma   90.00
#
_symmetry.space_group_name_H-M   'P 1'
#
loop_
_entity.id
_entity.type
_entity.pdbx_description
1 polymer ?
#
loop_
_entity_poly.entity_id
_entity_poly.type
_entity_poly.pdbx_seq_one_letter_code
_entity_poly.pdbx_strand_id
1 'polypeptide(L)'
;MLIKPALIAASEQRFKQANFSPAELDKKLGDGPLDLSVSQKQRRYRQLLAETEDAQSAQLGLERIINGNDLDSINYLLKGTLASHSVCRIQLKDAGSNLIGYASGFLIGPGVMMTNHHVFGGPADARNSIADFDYELDINGMERTTVRFGFEPGRLFYTNDRLDYSIVAVAPASLDGARMLSEWGWLPLSGEPGKGDPGEYLTIIQHPGGQTKQVCVRENKLLKYVDDFVWYMTDTTAGSSGSPAFNRFWQVVALHHSGVPKKDSQGRPLTKDGKVWDSSMDDSLINWIANEGVRVSAMVADLKVAIGSHPLVKSVLDGQAPPPAAPEKAVARTGAGSPGTDLWVEQSGDATSLVVPVRIPIPFFRKEFQGIAVPDTRWPHRTPIDLARRVLAP
;
A
#
# COMPACT_ATOMS: atom_id res chain seq x y z
N MET A 1 17.15 5.95 -13.92
CA MET A 1 15.96 5.10 -13.82
C MET A 1 15.97 4.13 -14.97
N LEU A 2 15.78 2.84 -14.72
CA LEU A 2 15.75 1.84 -15.79
C LEU A 2 14.32 1.62 -16.26
N ILE A 3 13.81 2.53 -17.12
CA ILE A 3 12.67 2.16 -17.95
C ILE A 3 13.19 1.07 -18.89
N LYS A 4 12.63 -0.12 -18.80
CA LYS A 4 12.96 -1.20 -19.75
C LYS A 4 12.05 -1.09 -20.97
N PRO A 5 12.57 -0.63 -22.14
CA PRO A 5 11.77 -0.44 -23.34
C PRO A 5 10.95 -1.68 -23.75
N ALA A 6 11.49 -2.87 -23.46
CA ALA A 6 10.82 -4.13 -23.74
C ALA A 6 9.51 -4.31 -22.93
N LEU A 7 9.47 -3.87 -21.67
CA LEU A 7 8.25 -3.94 -20.83
C LEU A 7 7.17 -2.99 -21.33
N ILE A 8 7.57 -1.76 -21.68
CA ILE A 8 6.65 -0.78 -22.27
C ILE A 8 6.07 -1.35 -23.56
N ALA A 9 6.93 -1.86 -24.46
CA ALA A 9 6.47 -2.44 -25.72
C ALA A 9 5.51 -3.63 -25.52
N ALA A 10 5.77 -4.49 -24.53
CA ALA A 10 4.89 -5.59 -24.18
C ALA A 10 3.53 -5.09 -23.64
N SER A 11 3.52 -4.09 -22.75
CA SER A 11 2.30 -3.45 -22.23
C SER A 11 1.47 -2.82 -23.36
N GLU A 12 2.14 -2.13 -24.29
CA GLU A 12 1.47 -1.51 -25.45
C GLU A 12 0.90 -2.54 -26.41
N GLN A 13 1.59 -3.66 -26.62
CA GLN A 13 1.07 -4.73 -27.45
C GLN A 13 -0.22 -5.29 -26.86
N ARG A 14 -0.26 -5.51 -25.57
CA ARG A 14 -1.48 -5.92 -24.84
C ARG A 14 -2.57 -4.86 -24.93
N PHE A 15 -2.22 -3.57 -24.83
CA PHE A 15 -3.16 -2.46 -25.02
C PHE A 15 -3.82 -2.49 -26.38
N LYS A 16 -3.03 -2.64 -27.46
CA LYS A 16 -3.55 -2.74 -28.83
C LYS A 16 -4.43 -3.97 -29.04
N GLN A 17 -4.01 -5.14 -28.52
CA GLN A 17 -4.78 -6.40 -28.62
C GLN A 17 -6.11 -6.33 -27.89
N ALA A 18 -6.18 -5.56 -26.82
CA ALA A 18 -7.40 -5.38 -26.03
C ALA A 18 -8.50 -4.57 -26.73
N ASN A 19 -8.23 -4.05 -27.93
CA ASN A 19 -9.16 -3.25 -28.75
C ASN A 19 -9.82 -2.12 -27.92
N PHE A 20 -8.99 -1.30 -27.29
CA PHE A 20 -9.38 -0.38 -26.24
C PHE A 20 -9.33 1.05 -26.77
N SER A 21 -10.45 1.76 -26.70
CA SER A 21 -10.52 3.19 -27.02
C SER A 21 -10.53 4.02 -25.75
N PRO A 22 -9.57 4.94 -25.54
CA PRO A 22 -9.60 5.86 -24.40
C PRO A 22 -10.90 6.65 -24.30
N ALA A 23 -11.49 7.05 -25.43
CA ALA A 23 -12.76 7.79 -25.47
C ALA A 23 -13.96 6.94 -25.06
N GLU A 24 -13.97 5.63 -25.37
CA GLU A 24 -15.00 4.69 -24.86
C GLU A 24 -14.83 4.43 -23.37
N LEU A 25 -13.61 4.55 -22.88
CA LEU A 25 -13.31 4.41 -21.48
C LEU A 25 -13.85 5.58 -20.66
N ASP A 26 -13.54 6.82 -21.07
CA ASP A 26 -14.07 8.02 -20.41
C ASP A 26 -15.60 8.00 -20.34
N LYS A 27 -16.25 7.44 -21.38
CA LYS A 27 -17.71 7.26 -21.40
C LYS A 27 -18.18 6.15 -20.44
N LYS A 28 -17.41 5.08 -20.23
CA LYS A 28 -17.73 3.97 -19.32
C LYS A 28 -17.33 4.27 -17.86
N LEU A 29 -16.33 5.12 -17.66
CA LEU A 29 -15.80 5.53 -16.36
C LEU A 29 -16.47 6.80 -15.80
N GLY A 30 -17.54 7.29 -16.45
CA GLY A 30 -18.39 8.31 -15.84
C GLY A 30 -18.82 7.89 -14.43
N ASP A 31 -19.10 8.85 -13.55
CA ASP A 31 -19.45 8.65 -12.13
C ASP A 31 -20.81 7.96 -11.90
N GLY A 32 -21.19 7.04 -12.79
CA GLY A 32 -22.42 6.26 -12.71
C GLY A 32 -22.24 4.89 -12.04
N PRO A 33 -23.35 4.20 -11.77
CA PRO A 33 -23.32 2.84 -11.23
C PRO A 33 -22.49 1.90 -12.10
N LEU A 34 -21.74 0.99 -11.46
CA LEU A 34 -20.95 -0.01 -12.17
C LEU A 34 -21.86 -1.03 -12.85
N ASP A 35 -21.71 -1.23 -14.15
CA ASP A 35 -22.43 -2.25 -14.91
C ASP A 35 -21.70 -3.60 -14.77
N LEU A 36 -21.93 -4.29 -13.66
CA LEU A 36 -21.36 -5.60 -13.38
C LEU A 36 -22.29 -6.71 -13.88
N SER A 37 -21.74 -7.68 -14.61
CA SER A 37 -22.43 -8.90 -14.98
C SER A 37 -22.84 -9.71 -13.74
N VAL A 38 -23.81 -10.61 -13.90
CA VAL A 38 -24.27 -11.49 -12.81
C VAL A 38 -23.11 -12.28 -12.19
N SER A 39 -22.20 -12.80 -13.02
CA SER A 39 -21.05 -13.56 -12.54
C SER A 39 -20.06 -12.70 -11.77
N GLN A 40 -19.87 -11.43 -12.14
CA GLN A 40 -19.05 -10.48 -11.39
C GLN A 40 -19.67 -10.14 -10.04
N LYS A 41 -20.98 -9.85 -10.00
CA LYS A 41 -21.72 -9.61 -8.75
C LYS A 41 -21.61 -10.79 -7.79
N GLN A 42 -21.79 -12.03 -8.31
CA GLN A 42 -21.69 -13.24 -7.48
C GLN A 42 -20.27 -13.48 -6.94
N ARG A 43 -19.23 -13.24 -7.73
CA ARG A 43 -17.84 -13.34 -7.27
C ARG A 43 -17.56 -12.30 -6.20
N ARG A 44 -17.98 -11.07 -6.44
CA ARG A 44 -17.77 -9.96 -5.51
C ARG A 44 -18.52 -10.18 -4.19
N TYR A 45 -19.75 -10.63 -4.26
CA TYR A 45 -20.53 -10.97 -3.07
C TYR A 45 -19.85 -12.05 -2.22
N ARG A 46 -19.35 -13.13 -2.84
CA ARG A 46 -18.64 -14.19 -2.12
C ARG A 46 -17.37 -13.67 -1.42
N GLN A 47 -16.65 -12.78 -2.08
CA GLN A 47 -15.48 -12.16 -1.48
C GLN A 47 -15.85 -11.26 -0.30
N LEU A 48 -16.87 -10.41 -0.46
CA LEU A 48 -17.37 -9.56 0.62
C LEU A 48 -17.87 -10.39 1.81
N LEU A 49 -18.56 -11.50 1.53
CA LEU A 49 -19.01 -12.41 2.58
C LEU A 49 -17.85 -13.03 3.35
N ALA A 50 -16.77 -13.40 2.68
CA ALA A 50 -15.56 -13.90 3.34
C ALA A 50 -14.84 -12.84 4.19
N GLU A 51 -14.95 -11.56 3.82
CA GLU A 51 -14.34 -10.44 4.54
C GLU A 51 -15.18 -9.95 5.74
N THR A 52 -16.50 -9.98 5.59
CA THR A 52 -17.41 -9.42 6.60
C THR A 52 -17.98 -10.49 7.53
N GLU A 53 -17.89 -11.77 7.14
CA GLU A 53 -18.49 -12.93 7.81
C GLU A 53 -20.02 -12.78 8.06
N ASP A 54 -20.64 -11.77 7.42
CA ASP A 54 -22.04 -11.42 7.55
C ASP A 54 -22.71 -11.12 6.19
N ALA A 55 -23.79 -11.82 5.89
CA ALA A 55 -24.51 -11.73 4.61
C ALA A 55 -25.10 -10.34 4.36
N GLN A 56 -25.61 -9.67 5.40
CA GLN A 56 -26.19 -8.33 5.26
C GLN A 56 -25.12 -7.29 4.97
N SER A 57 -24.01 -7.35 5.69
CA SER A 57 -22.84 -6.48 5.44
C SER A 57 -22.22 -6.72 4.06
N ALA A 58 -22.16 -7.98 3.60
CA ALA A 58 -21.69 -8.31 2.26
C ALA A 58 -22.63 -7.74 1.17
N GLN A 59 -23.94 -7.85 1.37
CA GLN A 59 -24.93 -7.30 0.43
C GLN A 59 -24.84 -5.77 0.36
N LEU A 60 -24.81 -5.09 1.49
CA LEU A 60 -24.63 -3.64 1.56
C LEU A 60 -23.31 -3.18 0.93
N GLY A 61 -22.23 -3.95 1.15
CA GLY A 61 -20.95 -3.71 0.51
C GLY A 61 -21.01 -3.80 -1.00
N LEU A 62 -21.71 -4.82 -1.54
CA LEU A 62 -21.90 -4.99 -2.96
C LEU A 62 -22.73 -3.84 -3.58
N GLU A 63 -23.80 -3.43 -2.92
CA GLU A 63 -24.63 -2.29 -3.36
C GLU A 63 -23.86 -0.98 -3.38
N ARG A 64 -23.01 -0.75 -2.38
CA ARG A 64 -22.11 0.43 -2.34
C ARG A 64 -21.14 0.45 -3.51
N ILE A 65 -20.50 -0.67 -3.79
CA ILE A 65 -19.58 -0.80 -4.93
C ILE A 65 -20.30 -0.51 -6.25
N ILE A 66 -21.47 -1.11 -6.46
CA ILE A 66 -22.26 -0.94 -7.70
C ILE A 66 -22.68 0.53 -7.87
N ASN A 67 -23.10 1.19 -6.80
CA ASN A 67 -23.63 2.55 -6.84
C ASN A 67 -22.55 3.66 -6.75
N GLY A 68 -21.26 3.28 -6.74
CA GLY A 68 -20.15 4.25 -6.65
C GLY A 68 -20.11 5.02 -5.33
N ASN A 69 -20.56 4.40 -4.23
CA ASN A 69 -20.57 5.04 -2.91
C ASN A 69 -19.17 4.98 -2.27
N ASP A 70 -18.57 6.13 -2.03
CA ASP A 70 -17.23 6.30 -1.44
C ASP A 70 -17.21 6.23 0.09
N LEU A 71 -18.34 5.98 0.74
CA LEU A 71 -18.39 5.86 2.19
C LEU A 71 -17.78 4.55 2.65
N ASP A 72 -16.67 4.65 3.37
CA ASP A 72 -16.01 3.55 4.06
C ASP A 72 -16.07 3.72 5.57
N SER A 73 -15.99 2.60 6.29
CA SER A 73 -15.85 2.64 7.75
C SER A 73 -14.52 3.32 8.11
N ILE A 74 -14.49 4.09 9.21
CA ILE A 74 -13.26 4.78 9.66
C ILE A 74 -12.08 3.83 9.88
N ASN A 75 -12.34 2.55 10.15
CA ASN A 75 -11.28 1.54 10.28
C ASN A 75 -10.49 1.31 8.97
N TYR A 76 -10.99 1.79 7.81
CA TYR A 76 -10.25 1.81 6.55
C TYR A 76 -8.89 2.49 6.73
N LEU A 77 -8.83 3.63 7.43
CA LEU A 77 -7.58 4.36 7.67
C LEU A 77 -6.60 3.55 8.52
N LEU A 78 -7.09 2.88 9.57
CA LEU A 78 -6.24 2.03 10.42
C LEU A 78 -5.70 0.82 9.65
N LYS A 79 -6.55 0.16 8.85
CA LYS A 79 -6.13 -0.96 7.99
C LYS A 79 -5.07 -0.51 6.97
N GLY A 80 -5.23 0.70 6.41
CA GLY A 80 -4.26 1.28 5.50
C GLY A 80 -2.91 1.55 6.15
N THR A 81 -2.92 2.08 7.37
CA THR A 81 -1.70 2.28 8.15
C THR A 81 -0.99 0.94 8.40
N LEU A 82 -1.72 -0.11 8.81
CA LEU A 82 -1.14 -1.44 9.00
C LEU A 82 -0.58 -2.01 7.70
N ALA A 83 -1.31 -1.89 6.58
CA ALA A 83 -0.82 -2.34 5.28
C ALA A 83 0.45 -1.59 4.85
N SER A 84 0.55 -0.29 5.17
CA SER A 84 1.70 0.53 4.81
C SER A 84 2.99 0.09 5.49
N HIS A 85 2.92 -0.49 6.69
CA HIS A 85 4.10 -0.96 7.41
C HIS A 85 4.87 -2.03 6.62
N SER A 86 4.18 -2.91 5.91
CA SER A 86 4.78 -3.98 5.12
C SER A 86 5.42 -3.50 3.82
N VAL A 87 5.24 -2.22 3.43
CA VAL A 87 5.81 -1.64 2.21
C VAL A 87 7.10 -0.89 2.52
N CYS A 88 8.13 -1.13 1.72
CA CYS A 88 9.44 -0.51 1.89
C CYS A 88 9.96 0.10 0.60
N ARG A 89 10.93 1.01 0.73
CA ARG A 89 11.79 1.43 -0.36
C ARG A 89 12.93 0.42 -0.52
N ILE A 90 13.29 0.12 -1.75
CA ILE A 90 14.48 -0.68 -2.08
C ILE A 90 15.56 0.27 -2.60
N GLN A 91 16.73 0.29 -1.95
CA GLN A 91 17.94 0.88 -2.49
C GLN A 91 18.62 -0.15 -3.38
N LEU A 92 18.60 0.09 -4.69
CA LEU A 92 19.29 -0.76 -5.67
C LEU A 92 20.79 -0.43 -5.68
N LYS A 93 21.61 -1.45 -5.51
CA LYS A 93 23.08 -1.28 -5.49
C LYS A 93 23.74 -2.26 -6.46
N ASP A 94 24.79 -1.77 -7.12
CA ASP A 94 25.65 -2.58 -7.98
C ASP A 94 26.57 -3.52 -7.18
N ALA A 95 27.38 -4.30 -7.89
CA ALA A 95 28.36 -5.20 -7.27
C ALA A 95 29.42 -4.46 -6.43
N GLY A 96 29.65 -3.19 -6.68
CA GLY A 96 30.54 -2.30 -5.91
C GLY A 96 29.83 -1.63 -4.72
N SER A 97 28.57 -2.00 -4.44
CA SER A 97 27.72 -1.36 -3.41
C SER A 97 27.39 0.10 -3.68
N ASN A 98 27.58 0.60 -4.91
CA ASN A 98 27.15 1.94 -5.29
C ASN A 98 25.64 1.96 -5.51
N LEU A 99 24.98 3.02 -5.07
CA LEU A 99 23.55 3.24 -5.31
C LEU A 99 23.33 3.53 -6.79
N ILE A 100 22.49 2.70 -7.44
CA ILE A 100 22.14 2.82 -8.87
C ILE A 100 20.67 3.19 -9.11
N GLY A 101 19.84 3.19 -8.07
CA GLY A 101 18.43 3.56 -8.18
C GLY A 101 17.60 3.15 -6.97
N TYR A 102 16.31 3.38 -7.10
CA TYR A 102 15.30 3.02 -6.10
C TYR A 102 14.14 2.28 -6.72
N ALA A 103 13.49 1.47 -5.92
CA ALA A 103 12.25 0.79 -6.23
C ALA A 103 11.39 0.67 -4.96
N SER A 104 10.20 0.12 -5.10
CA SER A 104 9.35 -0.28 -3.99
C SER A 104 9.30 -1.81 -3.87
N GLY A 105 8.95 -2.30 -2.70
CA GLY A 105 8.69 -3.70 -2.44
C GLY A 105 7.80 -3.85 -1.22
N PHE A 106 7.25 -5.04 -1.00
CA PHE A 106 6.43 -5.31 0.17
C PHE A 106 6.55 -6.76 0.64
N LEU A 107 6.40 -6.95 1.94
CA LEU A 107 6.39 -8.27 2.56
C LEU A 107 5.08 -8.99 2.22
N ILE A 108 5.20 -10.26 1.83
CA ILE A 108 4.08 -11.13 1.43
C ILE A 108 3.91 -12.35 2.34
N GLY A 109 4.82 -12.52 3.28
CA GLY A 109 4.85 -13.61 4.24
C GLY A 109 6.04 -13.46 5.19
N PRO A 110 6.20 -14.36 6.18
CA PRO A 110 7.30 -14.30 7.13
C PRO A 110 8.67 -14.33 6.43
N GLY A 111 9.33 -13.18 6.38
CA GLY A 111 10.67 -13.08 5.79
C GLY A 111 10.71 -13.16 4.26
N VAL A 112 9.60 -12.93 3.56
CA VAL A 112 9.53 -12.94 2.10
C VAL A 112 9.02 -11.62 1.57
N MET A 113 9.78 -10.99 0.68
CA MET A 113 9.43 -9.76 -0.03
C MET A 113 9.13 -10.04 -1.49
N MET A 114 8.20 -9.27 -2.04
CA MET A 114 7.89 -9.21 -3.47
C MET A 114 8.27 -7.85 -4.04
N THR A 115 8.82 -7.87 -5.26
CA THR A 115 9.06 -6.71 -6.12
C THR A 115 9.01 -7.13 -7.58
N ASN A 116 9.40 -6.28 -8.54
CA ASN A 116 9.44 -6.67 -9.94
C ASN A 116 10.70 -7.45 -10.34
N HIS A 117 10.59 -8.23 -11.44
CA HIS A 117 11.73 -8.86 -12.08
C HIS A 117 12.75 -7.81 -12.58
N HIS A 118 12.28 -6.73 -13.17
CA HIS A 118 13.19 -5.67 -13.65
C HIS A 118 13.90 -4.92 -12.51
N VAL A 119 13.46 -5.07 -11.25
CA VAL A 119 14.15 -4.60 -10.04
C VAL A 119 15.20 -5.60 -9.61
N PHE A 120 14.83 -6.88 -9.53
CA PHE A 120 15.72 -7.99 -9.21
C PHE A 120 15.63 -9.08 -10.27
N GLY A 121 16.40 -8.93 -11.36
CA GLY A 121 16.46 -9.93 -12.44
C GLY A 121 17.22 -11.20 -12.05
N GLY A 122 18.04 -11.11 -11.00
CA GLY A 122 18.82 -12.22 -10.49
C GLY A 122 19.17 -12.08 -9.00
N PRO A 123 19.65 -13.17 -8.37
CA PRO A 123 20.01 -13.14 -6.93
C PRO A 123 21.15 -12.18 -6.61
N ALA A 124 21.98 -11.83 -7.59
CA ALA A 124 23.07 -10.86 -7.41
C ALA A 124 22.55 -9.43 -7.19
N ASP A 125 21.46 -9.05 -7.88
CA ASP A 125 20.86 -7.72 -7.76
C ASP A 125 20.30 -7.51 -6.34
N ALA A 126 19.68 -8.55 -5.77
CA ALA A 126 19.15 -8.49 -4.42
C ALA A 126 20.23 -8.46 -3.35
N ARG A 127 21.33 -9.21 -3.53
CA ARG A 127 22.34 -9.44 -2.49
C ARG A 127 22.97 -8.15 -1.95
N ASN A 128 23.19 -7.16 -2.79
CA ASN A 128 23.84 -5.90 -2.43
C ASN A 128 22.83 -4.80 -2.08
N SER A 129 21.57 -5.01 -2.44
CA SER A 129 20.49 -4.05 -2.22
C SER A 129 20.01 -4.05 -0.77
N ILE A 130 19.28 -3.02 -0.37
CA ILE A 130 18.80 -2.81 0.99
C ILE A 130 17.32 -2.45 0.95
N ALA A 131 16.54 -3.05 1.86
CA ALA A 131 15.16 -2.66 2.13
C ALA A 131 15.11 -1.62 3.25
N ASP A 132 14.56 -0.45 2.97
CA ASP A 132 14.31 0.63 3.92
C ASP A 132 12.85 0.59 4.37
N PHE A 133 12.57 0.18 5.58
CA PHE A 133 11.26 0.30 6.22
C PHE A 133 11.17 1.59 7.01
N ASP A 134 9.96 2.08 7.27
CA ASP A 134 9.65 3.34 7.97
C ASP A 134 10.28 4.59 7.32
N TYR A 135 10.71 4.50 6.06
CA TYR A 135 11.15 5.68 5.32
C TYR A 135 9.92 6.49 4.88
N GLU A 136 9.35 7.19 5.83
CA GLU A 136 8.11 7.96 5.71
C GLU A 136 8.10 9.15 6.67
N LEU A 137 7.15 10.05 6.50
CA LEU A 137 6.95 11.17 7.43
C LEU A 137 6.06 10.75 8.60
N ASP A 138 6.36 11.23 9.77
CA ASP A 138 5.49 11.13 10.95
C ASP A 138 4.33 12.14 10.87
N ILE A 139 3.44 12.12 11.86
CA ILE A 139 2.28 13.03 11.94
C ILE A 139 2.67 14.52 12.01
N ASN A 140 3.92 14.83 12.34
CA ASN A 140 4.45 16.19 12.39
C ASN A 140 5.17 16.61 11.09
N GLY A 141 5.19 15.72 10.08
CA GLY A 141 5.90 15.92 8.82
C GLY A 141 7.42 15.75 8.92
N MET A 142 7.91 15.09 9.98
CA MET A 142 9.31 14.78 10.15
C MET A 142 9.60 13.36 9.65
N GLU A 143 10.76 13.13 9.03
CA GLU A 143 11.17 11.77 8.63
C GLU A 143 11.29 10.86 9.86
N ARG A 144 10.70 9.68 9.79
CA ARG A 144 10.86 8.63 10.79
C ARG A 144 12.26 8.02 10.68
N THR A 145 12.71 7.42 11.76
CA THR A 145 13.97 6.64 11.74
C THR A 145 13.81 5.44 10.83
N THR A 146 14.51 5.45 9.71
CA THR A 146 14.51 4.35 8.74
C THR A 146 15.18 3.11 9.33
N VAL A 147 14.51 1.96 9.22
CA VAL A 147 15.07 0.67 9.63
C VAL A 147 15.42 -0.15 8.39
N ARG A 148 16.66 -0.65 8.35
CA ARG A 148 17.26 -1.26 7.17
C ARG A 148 17.45 -2.76 7.32
N PHE A 149 17.06 -3.50 6.28
CA PHE A 149 17.25 -4.95 6.19
C PHE A 149 18.00 -5.33 4.93
N GLY A 150 18.87 -6.35 5.07
CA GLY A 150 19.52 -6.99 3.93
C GLY A 150 18.61 -8.06 3.30
N PHE A 151 18.91 -8.41 2.07
CA PHE A 151 18.27 -9.54 1.38
C PHE A 151 19.13 -10.80 1.49
N GLU A 152 18.49 -11.95 1.56
CA GLU A 152 19.13 -13.28 1.65
C GLU A 152 18.70 -14.18 0.47
N PRO A 153 19.12 -13.84 -0.77
CA PRO A 153 18.71 -14.60 -1.95
C PRO A 153 19.18 -16.05 -1.95
N GLY A 154 20.15 -16.42 -1.11
CA GLY A 154 20.55 -17.82 -0.89
C GLY A 154 19.53 -18.64 -0.11
N ARG A 155 18.62 -18.03 0.65
CA ARG A 155 17.52 -18.70 1.35
C ARG A 155 16.29 -18.86 0.47
N LEU A 156 15.97 -17.83 -0.29
CA LEU A 156 14.90 -17.83 -1.30
C LEU A 156 15.16 -16.73 -2.31
N PHE A 157 15.17 -17.11 -3.57
CA PHE A 157 15.04 -16.20 -4.69
C PHE A 157 14.28 -16.91 -5.80
N TYR A 158 13.24 -16.26 -6.30
CA TYR A 158 12.53 -16.71 -7.50
C TYR A 158 12.13 -15.49 -8.31
N THR A 159 12.19 -15.61 -9.62
CA THR A 159 11.82 -14.54 -10.53
C THR A 159 11.12 -15.11 -11.76
N ASN A 160 10.13 -14.36 -12.26
CA ASN A 160 9.40 -14.66 -13.49
C ASN A 160 9.40 -13.42 -14.38
N ASP A 161 10.14 -13.51 -15.47
CA ASP A 161 10.36 -12.39 -16.38
C ASP A 161 9.08 -12.08 -17.21
N ARG A 162 8.28 -13.08 -17.56
CA ARG A 162 7.02 -12.90 -18.28
C ARG A 162 5.98 -12.13 -17.47
N LEU A 163 5.90 -12.43 -16.17
CA LEU A 163 5.00 -11.75 -15.23
C LEU A 163 5.67 -10.53 -14.56
N ASP A 164 6.94 -10.30 -14.83
CA ASP A 164 7.72 -9.21 -14.25
C ASP A 164 7.61 -9.12 -12.72
N TYR A 165 7.80 -10.24 -12.03
CA TYR A 165 7.87 -10.24 -10.57
C TYR A 165 9.02 -11.08 -10.04
N SER A 166 9.49 -10.73 -8.84
CA SER A 166 10.49 -11.46 -8.08
C SER A 166 10.09 -11.56 -6.63
N ILE A 167 10.40 -12.68 -5.99
CA ILE A 167 10.35 -12.82 -4.54
C ILE A 167 11.73 -13.15 -4.00
N VAL A 168 12.03 -12.64 -2.83
CA VAL A 168 13.33 -12.81 -2.19
C VAL A 168 13.18 -12.88 -0.66
N ALA A 169 13.99 -13.72 -0.02
CA ALA A 169 14.08 -13.72 1.44
C ALA A 169 14.75 -12.44 1.94
N VAL A 170 14.21 -11.90 3.04
CA VAL A 170 14.76 -10.77 3.79
C VAL A 170 15.36 -11.28 5.09
N ALA A 171 16.47 -10.68 5.51
CA ALA A 171 17.11 -11.01 6.77
C ALA A 171 16.14 -10.81 7.95
N PRO A 172 16.12 -11.71 8.95
CA PRO A 172 15.18 -11.62 10.07
C PRO A 172 15.45 -10.46 11.03
N ALA A 173 16.68 -9.97 11.07
CA ALA A 173 17.10 -8.82 11.89
C ALA A 173 17.56 -7.67 11.00
N SER A 174 17.35 -6.44 11.49
CA SER A 174 17.86 -5.23 10.86
C SER A 174 19.38 -5.21 10.81
N LEU A 175 19.96 -4.41 9.91
CA LEU A 175 21.42 -4.33 9.71
C LEU A 175 22.18 -3.91 10.99
N ASP A 176 21.54 -3.17 11.89
CA ASP A 176 22.07 -2.80 13.21
C ASP A 176 21.74 -3.82 14.31
N GLY A 177 20.99 -4.88 13.97
CA GLY A 177 20.57 -5.92 14.90
C GLY A 177 19.49 -5.50 15.92
N ALA A 178 18.98 -4.27 15.86
CA ALA A 178 18.10 -3.71 16.88
C ALA A 178 16.62 -4.10 16.73
N ARG A 179 16.20 -4.45 15.52
CA ARG A 179 14.78 -4.70 15.18
C ARG A 179 14.60 -6.02 14.44
N MET A 180 13.46 -6.66 14.66
CA MET A 180 13.10 -7.89 13.97
C MET A 180 12.12 -7.62 12.83
N LEU A 181 12.31 -8.21 11.66
CA LEU A 181 11.47 -8.01 10.48
C LEU A 181 9.98 -8.31 10.72
N SER A 182 9.68 -9.24 11.64
CA SER A 182 8.32 -9.59 12.04
C SER A 182 7.50 -8.41 12.58
N GLU A 183 8.13 -7.33 12.99
CA GLU A 183 7.47 -6.13 13.49
C GLU A 183 6.70 -5.37 12.40
N TRP A 184 7.05 -5.56 11.13
CA TRP A 184 6.38 -4.92 9.98
C TRP A 184 5.24 -5.74 9.39
N GLY A 185 5.00 -6.96 9.89
CA GLY A 185 3.96 -7.83 9.36
C GLY A 185 4.17 -8.17 7.88
N TRP A 186 3.10 -8.53 7.19
CA TRP A 186 3.11 -8.80 5.75
C TRP A 186 1.70 -8.68 5.17
N LEU A 187 1.60 -8.58 3.85
CA LEU A 187 0.37 -8.50 3.08
C LEU A 187 0.02 -9.90 2.54
N PRO A 188 -1.00 -10.57 3.05
CA PRO A 188 -1.39 -11.90 2.56
C PRO A 188 -1.80 -11.82 1.09
N LEU A 189 -1.33 -12.78 0.28
CA LEU A 189 -1.71 -12.89 -1.11
C LEU A 189 -2.86 -13.89 -1.27
N SER A 190 -3.92 -13.47 -1.94
CA SER A 190 -5.03 -14.35 -2.31
C SER A 190 -5.00 -14.66 -3.80
N GLY A 191 -5.05 -15.96 -4.16
CA GLY A 191 -5.22 -16.41 -5.54
C GLY A 191 -6.65 -16.25 -6.06
N GLU A 192 -7.62 -15.97 -5.18
CA GLU A 192 -9.04 -15.91 -5.56
C GLU A 192 -9.32 -14.70 -6.47
N PRO A 193 -10.15 -14.89 -7.52
CA PRO A 193 -10.58 -13.79 -8.39
C PRO A 193 -11.62 -12.91 -7.69
N GLY A 194 -11.84 -11.69 -8.22
CA GLY A 194 -12.90 -10.79 -7.77
C GLY A 194 -12.48 -9.77 -6.71
N LYS A 195 -11.17 -9.54 -6.54
CA LYS A 195 -10.64 -8.52 -5.63
C LYS A 195 -10.85 -7.08 -6.10
N GLY A 196 -11.19 -6.89 -7.37
CA GLY A 196 -11.53 -5.60 -7.96
C GLY A 196 -12.29 -5.81 -9.26
N ASP A 197 -13.16 -4.88 -9.61
CA ASP A 197 -13.87 -4.85 -10.89
C ASP A 197 -13.60 -3.51 -11.59
N PRO A 198 -13.67 -3.47 -12.95
CA PRO A 198 -13.52 -2.22 -13.69
C PRO A 198 -14.45 -1.12 -13.16
N GLY A 199 -13.90 0.08 -12.95
CA GLY A 199 -14.59 1.21 -12.37
C GLY A 199 -14.36 1.39 -10.85
N GLU A 200 -13.89 0.37 -10.14
CA GLU A 200 -13.49 0.52 -8.73
C GLU A 200 -12.17 1.27 -8.60
N TYR A 201 -11.98 1.96 -7.47
CA TYR A 201 -10.73 2.64 -7.18
C TYR A 201 -9.75 1.69 -6.50
N LEU A 202 -8.47 1.84 -6.88
CA LEU A 202 -7.35 1.18 -6.22
C LEU A 202 -6.60 2.20 -5.35
N THR A 203 -5.91 1.72 -4.35
CA THR A 203 -4.97 2.51 -3.56
C THR A 203 -3.57 1.96 -3.77
N ILE A 204 -2.57 2.81 -3.96
CA ILE A 204 -1.19 2.38 -4.15
C ILE A 204 -0.32 3.02 -3.08
N ILE A 205 0.48 2.21 -2.40
CA ILE A 205 1.50 2.68 -1.46
C ILE A 205 2.86 2.47 -2.10
N GLN A 206 3.65 3.53 -2.22
CA GLN A 206 4.82 3.55 -3.09
C GLN A 206 5.93 4.49 -2.58
N HIS A 207 7.12 4.39 -3.18
CA HIS A 207 8.25 5.30 -2.98
C HIS A 207 8.63 5.99 -4.30
N PRO A 208 7.80 6.91 -4.81
CA PRO A 208 8.03 7.57 -6.10
C PRO A 208 9.33 8.36 -6.06
N GLY A 209 10.19 8.21 -7.07
CA GLY A 209 11.51 8.85 -7.11
C GLY A 209 12.47 8.42 -6.00
N GLY A 210 12.17 7.34 -5.27
CA GLY A 210 12.92 6.95 -4.08
C GLY A 210 12.68 7.87 -2.89
N GLN A 211 11.67 8.72 -2.93
CA GLN A 211 11.26 9.62 -1.85
C GLN A 211 10.61 8.86 -0.68
N THR A 212 10.29 9.58 0.39
CA THR A 212 9.51 9.06 1.51
C THR A 212 8.22 8.42 1.03
N LYS A 213 7.74 7.41 1.75
CA LYS A 213 6.53 6.64 1.42
C LYS A 213 5.35 7.56 1.13
N GLN A 214 4.65 7.32 0.04
CA GLN A 214 3.47 8.05 -0.39
C GLN A 214 2.32 7.09 -0.68
N VAL A 215 1.12 7.60 -0.57
CA VAL A 215 -0.10 6.86 -0.91
C VAL A 215 -0.85 7.61 -2.01
N CYS A 216 -1.26 6.88 -3.05
CA CYS A 216 -2.15 7.38 -4.08
C CYS A 216 -3.55 6.80 -3.85
N VAL A 217 -4.51 7.67 -3.48
CA VAL A 217 -5.88 7.28 -3.11
C VAL A 217 -6.95 7.85 -4.04
N ARG A 218 -6.58 8.70 -4.99
CA ARG A 218 -7.51 9.39 -5.90
C ARG A 218 -7.23 9.00 -7.34
N GLU A 219 -8.28 9.03 -8.17
CA GLU A 219 -8.22 8.85 -9.62
C GLU A 219 -7.59 7.52 -10.09
N ASN A 220 -7.48 6.54 -9.22
CA ASN A 220 -6.86 5.25 -9.49
C ASN A 220 -7.90 4.21 -9.91
N LYS A 221 -8.76 4.55 -10.89
CA LYS A 221 -9.78 3.62 -11.38
C LYS A 221 -9.16 2.41 -12.06
N LEU A 222 -9.58 1.22 -11.66
CA LEU A 222 -9.33 -0.02 -12.39
C LEU A 222 -10.08 0.04 -13.72
N LEU A 223 -9.34 -0.08 -14.82
CA LEU A 223 -9.88 0.07 -16.16
C LEU A 223 -10.32 -1.26 -16.76
N LYS A 224 -9.43 -2.24 -16.74
CA LYS A 224 -9.64 -3.52 -17.40
C LYS A 224 -8.67 -4.58 -16.90
N TYR A 225 -9.10 -5.83 -16.97
CA TYR A 225 -8.22 -6.99 -16.90
C TYR A 225 -7.85 -7.45 -18.32
N VAL A 226 -6.57 -7.71 -18.53
CA VAL A 226 -6.03 -8.24 -19.79
C VAL A 226 -5.14 -9.41 -19.45
N ASP A 227 -5.62 -10.63 -19.66
CA ASP A 227 -4.92 -11.87 -19.29
C ASP A 227 -4.45 -11.87 -17.82
N ASP A 228 -3.14 -11.90 -17.61
CA ASP A 228 -2.49 -11.88 -16.29
C ASP A 228 -2.27 -10.47 -15.72
N PHE A 229 -2.72 -9.43 -16.41
CA PHE A 229 -2.47 -8.04 -16.09
C PHE A 229 -3.75 -7.27 -15.78
N VAL A 230 -3.61 -6.13 -15.11
CA VAL A 230 -4.67 -5.19 -14.83
C VAL A 230 -4.21 -3.77 -15.14
N TRP A 231 -5.08 -3.00 -15.76
CA TRP A 231 -4.83 -1.61 -16.10
C TRP A 231 -5.65 -0.70 -15.21
N TYR A 232 -5.03 0.40 -14.81
CA TYR A 232 -5.64 1.41 -13.96
C TYR A 232 -5.06 2.79 -14.22
N MET A 233 -5.83 3.82 -13.90
CA MET A 233 -5.35 5.19 -13.87
C MET A 233 -4.62 5.38 -12.54
N THR A 234 -3.48 6.05 -12.53
CA THR A 234 -2.83 6.50 -11.29
C THR A 234 -1.65 7.41 -11.61
N ASP A 235 -1.29 8.27 -10.66
CA ASP A 235 -0.04 9.02 -10.70
C ASP A 235 1.09 8.14 -10.18
N THR A 236 1.89 7.62 -11.08
CA THR A 236 3.12 6.89 -10.76
C THR A 236 4.31 7.56 -11.41
N THR A 237 5.43 7.48 -10.75
CA THR A 237 6.72 7.93 -11.26
C THR A 237 7.76 6.83 -11.06
N ALA A 238 8.95 7.08 -11.51
CA ALA A 238 10.13 6.28 -11.22
C ALA A 238 10.23 5.92 -9.74
N GLY A 239 10.55 4.65 -9.42
CA GLY A 239 10.60 4.16 -8.03
C GLY A 239 9.27 3.56 -7.52
N SER A 240 8.17 3.75 -8.26
CA SER A 240 6.89 3.09 -7.98
C SER A 240 6.86 1.61 -8.36
N SER A 241 7.78 1.15 -9.21
CA SER A 241 7.92 -0.27 -9.57
C SER A 241 8.04 -1.14 -8.32
N GLY A 242 7.26 -2.22 -8.24
CA GLY A 242 7.23 -3.13 -7.10
C GLY A 242 6.25 -2.72 -6.00
N SER A 243 5.44 -1.68 -6.22
CA SER A 243 4.41 -1.25 -5.26
C SER A 243 3.17 -2.14 -5.31
N PRO A 244 2.54 -2.42 -4.16
CA PRO A 244 1.25 -3.10 -4.12
C PRO A 244 0.12 -2.12 -4.48
N ALA A 245 -0.81 -2.60 -5.32
CA ALA A 245 -2.09 -1.94 -5.58
C ALA A 245 -3.19 -2.66 -4.79
N PHE A 246 -3.96 -1.92 -4.01
CA PHE A 246 -4.97 -2.43 -3.08
C PHE A 246 -6.38 -2.10 -3.54
N ASN A 247 -7.33 -2.97 -3.20
CA ASN A 247 -8.74 -2.62 -3.21
C ASN A 247 -9.14 -1.85 -1.93
N ARG A 248 -10.42 -1.48 -1.81
CA ARG A 248 -10.98 -0.78 -0.64
C ARG A 248 -10.90 -1.57 0.68
N PHE A 249 -10.56 -2.85 0.65
CA PHE A 249 -10.37 -3.70 1.84
C PHE A 249 -8.90 -3.90 2.20
N TRP A 250 -7.99 -3.20 1.52
CA TRP A 250 -6.54 -3.32 1.66
C TRP A 250 -5.98 -4.69 1.26
N GLN A 251 -6.72 -5.41 0.41
CA GLN A 251 -6.20 -6.64 -0.21
C GLN A 251 -5.37 -6.27 -1.43
N VAL A 252 -4.24 -6.95 -1.61
CA VAL A 252 -3.40 -6.76 -2.79
C VAL A 252 -4.12 -7.31 -4.03
N VAL A 253 -4.39 -6.45 -5.00
CA VAL A 253 -4.98 -6.79 -6.31
C VAL A 253 -3.90 -7.04 -7.33
N ALA A 254 -2.86 -6.20 -7.34
CA ALA A 254 -1.78 -6.26 -8.33
C ALA A 254 -0.45 -5.75 -7.77
N LEU A 255 0.61 -6.12 -8.46
CA LEU A 255 1.95 -5.56 -8.35
C LEU A 255 2.14 -4.54 -9.47
N HIS A 256 2.35 -3.27 -9.15
CA HIS A 256 2.64 -2.24 -10.14
C HIS A 256 3.97 -2.49 -10.84
N HIS A 257 3.99 -2.44 -12.19
CA HIS A 257 5.21 -2.74 -12.90
C HIS A 257 5.55 -1.81 -14.07
N SER A 258 4.56 -1.19 -14.71
CA SER A 258 4.81 -0.38 -15.89
C SER A 258 3.73 0.66 -16.11
N GLY A 259 4.03 1.65 -16.94
CA GLY A 259 3.07 2.60 -17.49
C GLY A 259 2.88 2.41 -18.99
N VAL A 260 1.75 2.87 -19.51
CA VAL A 260 1.45 2.91 -20.94
C VAL A 260 1.52 4.36 -21.40
N PRO A 261 2.53 4.75 -22.21
CA PRO A 261 2.64 6.12 -22.69
C PRO A 261 1.66 6.40 -23.84
N LYS A 262 1.19 7.64 -23.92
CA LYS A 262 0.54 8.13 -25.13
C LYS A 262 1.55 8.14 -26.27
N LYS A 263 1.15 7.69 -27.47
CA LYS A 263 2.01 7.63 -28.65
C LYS A 263 1.43 8.39 -29.83
N ASP A 264 2.32 8.83 -30.71
CA ASP A 264 1.94 9.36 -32.02
C ASP A 264 1.59 8.24 -33.02
N SER A 265 1.24 8.62 -34.26
CA SER A 265 0.90 7.69 -35.33
C SER A 265 2.07 6.78 -35.76
N GLN A 266 3.31 7.13 -35.40
CA GLN A 266 4.52 6.36 -35.67
C GLN A 266 4.94 5.47 -34.50
N GLY A 267 4.15 5.46 -33.42
CA GLY A 267 4.40 4.66 -32.22
C GLY A 267 5.46 5.24 -31.28
N ARG A 268 5.80 6.52 -31.41
CA ARG A 268 6.77 7.19 -30.53
C ARG A 268 6.05 7.78 -29.30
N PRO A 269 6.60 7.61 -28.08
CA PRO A 269 6.02 8.21 -26.87
C PRO A 269 5.90 9.73 -27.01
N LEU A 270 4.82 10.27 -26.44
CA LEU A 270 4.59 11.71 -26.39
C LEU A 270 4.78 12.25 -24.98
N THR A 271 5.29 13.45 -24.88
CA THR A 271 5.33 14.23 -23.66
C THR A 271 3.94 14.83 -23.34
N LYS A 272 3.75 15.34 -22.14
CA LYS A 272 2.52 16.01 -21.70
C LYS A 272 2.14 17.20 -22.56
N ASP A 273 3.13 17.89 -23.14
CA ASP A 273 2.96 19.01 -24.09
C ASP A 273 2.84 18.55 -25.55
N GLY A 274 2.75 17.25 -25.81
CA GLY A 274 2.51 16.66 -27.13
C GLY A 274 3.72 16.52 -28.04
N LYS A 275 4.92 16.80 -27.56
CA LYS A 275 6.16 16.55 -28.31
C LYS A 275 6.55 15.07 -28.24
N VAL A 276 7.36 14.62 -29.20
CA VAL A 276 7.94 13.28 -29.13
C VAL A 276 8.96 13.24 -28.00
N TRP A 277 8.77 12.27 -27.08
CA TRP A 277 9.73 11.99 -26.03
C TRP A 277 10.86 11.11 -26.56
N ASP A 278 12.08 11.37 -26.13
CA ASP A 278 13.25 10.52 -26.36
C ASP A 278 14.02 10.27 -25.06
N SER A 279 14.92 9.30 -25.08
CA SER A 279 15.62 8.81 -23.88
C SER A 279 16.61 9.80 -23.24
N SER A 280 16.83 10.98 -23.84
CA SER A 280 17.61 12.07 -23.25
C SER A 280 16.76 12.99 -22.36
N MET A 281 15.43 12.87 -22.46
CA MET A 281 14.47 13.66 -21.70
C MET A 281 14.14 12.97 -20.37
N ASP A 282 13.67 13.75 -19.40
CA ASP A 282 13.18 13.23 -18.13
C ASP A 282 11.88 12.43 -18.35
N ASP A 283 11.79 11.26 -17.72
CA ASP A 283 10.62 10.37 -17.80
C ASP A 283 9.34 10.98 -17.23
N SER A 284 9.47 11.97 -16.33
CA SER A 284 8.33 12.72 -15.78
C SER A 284 7.60 13.55 -16.83
N LEU A 285 8.22 13.81 -17.98
CA LEU A 285 7.63 14.51 -19.11
C LEU A 285 6.71 13.62 -19.94
N ILE A 286 6.82 12.30 -19.83
CA ILE A 286 5.99 11.36 -20.61
C ILE A 286 4.51 11.56 -20.24
N ASN A 287 3.67 11.56 -21.27
CA ASN A 287 2.21 11.53 -21.09
C ASN A 287 1.75 10.08 -20.90
N TRP A 288 1.62 9.66 -19.66
CA TRP A 288 1.11 8.35 -19.30
C TRP A 288 -0.43 8.33 -19.41
N ILE A 289 -0.98 7.35 -20.14
CA ILE A 289 -2.44 7.21 -20.34
C ILE A 289 -3.05 6.09 -19.49
N ALA A 290 -2.25 5.19 -18.98
CA ALA A 290 -2.62 4.14 -18.04
C ALA A 290 -1.38 3.59 -17.35
N ASN A 291 -1.59 2.86 -16.26
CA ASN A 291 -0.59 2.03 -15.63
C ASN A 291 -1.01 0.56 -15.72
N GLU A 292 -0.04 -0.33 -15.71
CA GLU A 292 -0.23 -1.77 -15.73
C GLU A 292 0.37 -2.39 -14.48
N GLY A 293 -0.37 -3.34 -13.90
CA GLY A 293 0.11 -4.18 -12.81
C GLY A 293 -0.12 -5.66 -13.10
N VAL A 294 0.69 -6.51 -12.51
CA VAL A 294 0.55 -7.96 -12.60
C VAL A 294 -0.50 -8.41 -11.59
N ARG A 295 -1.48 -9.17 -12.02
CA ARG A 295 -2.54 -9.67 -11.13
C ARG A 295 -1.97 -10.60 -10.06
N VAL A 296 -2.36 -10.38 -8.82
CA VAL A 296 -1.92 -11.23 -7.71
C VAL A 296 -2.32 -12.69 -7.90
N SER A 297 -3.49 -12.95 -8.50
CA SER A 297 -3.95 -14.31 -8.79
C SER A 297 -3.05 -15.05 -9.78
N ALA A 298 -2.49 -14.36 -10.77
CA ALA A 298 -1.55 -14.94 -11.73
C ALA A 298 -0.22 -15.27 -11.04
N MET A 299 0.31 -14.36 -10.21
CA MET A 299 1.53 -14.60 -9.44
C MET A 299 1.37 -15.78 -8.47
N VAL A 300 0.26 -15.86 -7.75
CA VAL A 300 -0.03 -16.96 -6.83
C VAL A 300 -0.14 -18.29 -7.58
N ALA A 301 -0.77 -18.31 -8.75
CA ALA A 301 -0.85 -19.51 -9.59
C ALA A 301 0.54 -19.98 -10.04
N ASP A 302 1.37 -19.04 -10.50
CA ASP A 302 2.75 -19.32 -10.91
C ASP A 302 3.60 -19.82 -9.74
N LEU A 303 3.57 -19.15 -8.58
CA LEU A 303 4.31 -19.59 -7.38
C LEU A 303 3.94 -21.00 -6.93
N LYS A 304 2.65 -21.35 -6.98
CA LYS A 304 2.18 -22.71 -6.64
C LYS A 304 2.82 -23.77 -7.52
N VAL A 305 2.92 -23.50 -8.81
CA VAL A 305 3.47 -24.45 -9.80
C VAL A 305 4.99 -24.49 -9.75
N ALA A 306 5.63 -23.32 -9.73
CA ALA A 306 7.07 -23.23 -9.90
C ALA A 306 7.86 -23.64 -8.64
N ILE A 307 7.46 -23.14 -7.48
CA ILE A 307 8.21 -23.30 -6.21
C ILE A 307 7.31 -23.50 -4.98
N GLY A 308 6.07 -23.95 -5.15
CA GLY A 308 5.09 -24.10 -4.06
C GLY A 308 5.51 -25.05 -2.94
N SER A 309 6.47 -25.96 -3.18
CA SER A 309 7.03 -26.85 -2.16
C SER A 309 8.09 -26.21 -1.27
N HIS A 310 8.62 -25.03 -1.64
CA HIS A 310 9.61 -24.33 -0.84
C HIS A 310 8.98 -23.85 0.50
N PRO A 311 9.60 -24.10 1.67
CA PRO A 311 8.96 -23.84 2.98
C PRO A 311 8.49 -22.40 3.15
N LEU A 312 9.29 -21.40 2.76
CA LEU A 312 8.91 -19.98 2.83
C LEU A 312 7.77 -19.65 1.88
N VAL A 313 7.73 -20.24 0.68
CA VAL A 313 6.65 -20.02 -0.29
C VAL A 313 5.37 -20.69 0.17
N LYS A 314 5.46 -21.87 0.76
CA LYS A 314 4.31 -22.54 1.37
C LYS A 314 3.64 -21.65 2.42
N SER A 315 4.41 -21.01 3.31
CA SER A 315 3.85 -20.09 4.31
C SER A 315 3.13 -18.90 3.68
N VAL A 316 3.61 -18.38 2.53
CA VAL A 316 2.94 -17.33 1.76
C VAL A 316 1.62 -17.85 1.17
N LEU A 317 1.63 -19.04 0.58
CA LEU A 317 0.46 -19.63 -0.09
C LEU A 317 -0.62 -20.12 0.88
N ASP A 318 -0.24 -20.50 2.09
CA ASP A 318 -1.19 -20.88 3.16
C ASP A 318 -1.98 -19.68 3.70
N GLY A 319 -1.68 -18.46 3.26
CA GLY A 319 -2.44 -17.25 3.58
C GLY A 319 -2.43 -16.89 5.06
N GLN A 320 -1.37 -17.25 5.80
CA GLN A 320 -1.27 -16.93 7.22
C GLN A 320 -1.44 -15.42 7.45
N ALA A 321 -2.35 -15.05 8.35
CA ALA A 321 -2.49 -13.66 8.76
C ALA A 321 -1.19 -13.19 9.45
N PRO A 322 -0.76 -11.94 9.23
CA PRO A 322 0.34 -11.38 9.99
C PRO A 322 0.00 -11.38 11.48
N PRO A 323 1.00 -11.50 12.37
CA PRO A 323 0.78 -11.27 13.78
C PRO A 323 0.17 -9.86 13.96
N PRO A 324 -0.71 -9.65 14.96
CA PRO A 324 -1.20 -8.32 15.25
C PRO A 324 -0.01 -7.39 15.42
N ALA A 325 -0.06 -6.22 14.75
CA ALA A 325 1.00 -5.22 14.88
C ALA A 325 1.20 -4.94 16.37
N ALA A 326 2.43 -5.05 16.83
CA ALA A 326 2.73 -4.64 18.19
C ALA A 326 2.31 -3.18 18.33
N PRO A 327 1.57 -2.81 19.40
CA PRO A 327 1.23 -1.42 19.63
C PRO A 327 2.54 -0.62 19.55
N GLU A 328 2.53 0.49 18.79
CA GLU A 328 3.70 1.39 18.71
C GLU A 328 4.17 1.62 20.15
N LYS A 329 5.33 1.08 20.50
CA LYS A 329 5.96 1.43 21.77
C LYS A 329 6.21 2.93 21.66
N ALA A 330 5.43 3.71 22.39
CA ALA A 330 5.68 5.12 22.54
C ALA A 330 7.17 5.24 22.87
N VAL A 331 7.96 5.78 21.94
CA VAL A 331 9.39 5.99 22.14
C VAL A 331 9.48 6.94 23.33
N ALA A 332 9.77 6.39 24.48
CA ALA A 332 10.04 7.18 25.66
C ALA A 332 11.24 8.06 25.31
N ARG A 333 10.97 9.33 24.98
CA ARG A 333 12.02 10.32 24.88
C ARG A 333 12.68 10.39 26.27
N THR A 334 13.86 9.79 26.39
CA THR A 334 14.78 10.06 27.49
C THR A 334 15.35 11.46 27.27
N GLY A 335 14.51 12.46 27.53
CA GLY A 335 14.87 13.88 27.60
C GLY A 335 14.54 14.35 29.00
N ALA A 336 15.55 14.77 29.74
CA ALA A 336 15.45 15.26 31.10
C ALA A 336 14.37 16.32 31.27
N GLY A 337 13.47 16.11 32.23
CA GLY A 337 12.75 17.14 32.95
C GLY A 337 11.43 17.61 32.40
N SER A 338 10.34 16.92 32.73
CA SER A 338 9.06 17.55 33.16
C SER A 338 8.15 16.52 33.82
N PRO A 339 7.53 16.83 34.96
CA PRO A 339 6.72 15.88 35.70
C PRO A 339 5.34 15.73 35.08
N GLY A 340 4.85 14.48 34.97
CA GLY A 340 3.45 14.15 34.89
C GLY A 340 2.90 13.71 33.53
N THR A 341 3.32 12.55 33.04
CA THR A 341 2.55 11.74 32.08
C THR A 341 2.79 10.26 32.39
N ASP A 342 2.33 9.81 33.53
CA ASP A 342 2.38 8.39 33.85
C ASP A 342 1.19 7.70 33.19
N LEU A 343 1.48 6.72 32.32
CA LEU A 343 0.51 5.71 31.90
C LEU A 343 0.10 4.92 33.14
N TRP A 344 -1.20 4.82 33.44
CA TRP A 344 -1.67 3.97 34.50
C TRP A 344 -2.69 2.96 34.00
N VAL A 345 -2.73 1.83 34.68
CA VAL A 345 -3.67 0.77 34.42
C VAL A 345 -4.77 0.87 35.46
N GLU A 346 -6.01 1.02 35.03
CA GLU A 346 -7.18 0.97 35.91
C GLU A 346 -7.84 -0.40 35.82
N GLN A 347 -8.07 -1.04 36.95
CA GLN A 347 -8.88 -2.25 37.05
C GLN A 347 -10.25 -1.88 37.60
N SER A 348 -11.30 -2.22 36.87
CA SER A 348 -12.69 -2.08 37.30
C SER A 348 -13.42 -3.40 37.07
N GLY A 349 -13.57 -4.21 38.10
CA GLY A 349 -14.09 -5.55 37.99
C GLY A 349 -13.18 -6.46 37.15
N ASP A 350 -13.75 -7.20 36.21
CA ASP A 350 -13.01 -8.09 35.29
C ASP A 350 -12.37 -7.36 34.07
N ALA A 351 -12.50 -6.05 33.99
CA ALA A 351 -11.95 -5.25 32.89
C ALA A 351 -10.68 -4.51 33.32
N THR A 352 -9.61 -4.68 32.52
CA THR A 352 -8.36 -3.93 32.62
C THR A 352 -8.32 -2.88 31.53
N SER A 353 -8.25 -1.59 31.90
CA SER A 353 -8.18 -0.48 30.97
C SER A 353 -6.84 0.24 31.08
N LEU A 354 -6.21 0.50 29.93
CA LEU A 354 -5.03 1.34 29.84
C LEU A 354 -5.47 2.78 29.57
N VAL A 355 -5.18 3.69 30.51
CA VAL A 355 -5.49 5.11 30.35
C VAL A 355 -4.29 5.83 29.76
N VAL A 356 -4.47 6.37 28.55
CA VAL A 356 -3.45 7.13 27.82
C VAL A 356 -3.85 8.62 27.83
N PRO A 357 -3.10 9.51 28.50
CA PRO A 357 -3.36 10.94 28.41
C PRO A 357 -2.95 11.45 27.03
N VAL A 358 -3.92 11.89 26.22
CA VAL A 358 -3.68 12.49 24.91
C VAL A 358 -3.59 14.00 25.06
N ARG A 359 -2.43 14.60 24.79
CA ARG A 359 -2.32 16.05 24.58
C ARG A 359 -2.62 16.36 23.13
N ILE A 360 -3.73 17.03 22.87
CA ILE A 360 -4.08 17.55 21.55
C ILE A 360 -3.58 19.01 21.51
N PRO A 361 -2.51 19.35 20.77
CA PRO A 361 -2.14 20.73 20.54
C PRO A 361 -3.20 21.36 19.63
N ILE A 362 -3.91 22.35 20.12
CA ILE A 362 -4.86 23.16 19.32
C ILE A 362 -4.08 24.37 18.79
N PRO A 363 -3.70 24.42 17.50
CA PRO A 363 -2.80 25.47 16.98
C PRO A 363 -3.44 26.85 16.83
N PHE A 364 -4.71 27.02 17.17
CA PHE A 364 -5.46 28.26 16.91
C PHE A 364 -5.62 29.21 18.10
N PHE A 365 -5.04 28.97 19.28
CA PHE A 365 -5.10 29.88 20.42
C PHE A 365 -3.70 30.47 20.77
N ARG A 366 -3.11 31.21 19.85
CA ARG A 366 -2.05 32.16 20.16
C ARG A 366 -2.58 33.55 19.87
N LYS A 367 -3.21 34.17 20.84
CA LYS A 367 -3.21 35.56 21.31
C LYS A 367 -4.51 35.83 22.04
N GLU A 368 -4.34 36.42 23.24
CA GLU A 368 -5.37 37.03 24.11
C GLU A 368 -5.88 36.18 25.28
N PHE A 369 -4.99 35.69 26.10
CA PHE A 369 -5.31 35.44 27.52
C PHE A 369 -4.14 35.85 28.42
N GLN A 370 -3.79 37.13 28.43
CA GLN A 370 -3.10 37.72 29.57
C GLN A 370 -4.15 38.40 30.44
N GLY A 371 -4.43 37.82 31.62
CA GLY A 371 -5.12 38.54 32.69
C GLY A 371 -6.39 37.93 33.26
N ILE A 372 -6.63 36.64 33.23
CA ILE A 372 -7.72 36.04 34.02
C ILE A 372 -7.10 35.10 35.07
N ALA A 373 -7.16 35.57 36.34
CA ALA A 373 -6.88 34.72 37.49
C ALA A 373 -7.95 33.63 37.58
N VAL A 374 -7.52 32.35 37.52
CA VAL A 374 -8.39 31.19 37.69
C VAL A 374 -8.65 31.05 39.21
N PRO A 375 -9.89 31.09 39.71
CA PRO A 375 -10.18 30.78 41.10
C PRO A 375 -9.90 29.31 41.37
N ASP A 376 -9.25 29.00 42.49
CA ASP A 376 -9.02 27.66 43.01
C ASP A 376 -10.38 27.02 43.39
N THR A 377 -10.98 26.26 42.48
CA THR A 377 -12.19 25.51 42.75
C THR A 377 -11.83 24.00 42.74
N ARG A 378 -11.68 23.43 43.93
CA ARG A 378 -11.73 22.00 44.16
C ARG A 378 -13.12 21.49 43.73
N TRP A 379 -13.15 20.68 42.70
CA TRP A 379 -14.37 20.01 42.22
C TRP A 379 -14.73 18.85 43.14
N PRO A 380 -15.97 18.74 43.64
CA PRO A 380 -16.43 17.52 44.28
C PRO A 380 -16.65 16.41 43.26
N HIS A 381 -16.34 15.20 43.65
CA HIS A 381 -16.48 13.95 42.87
C HIS A 381 -17.89 13.83 42.27
N ARG A 382 -18.00 13.93 40.93
CA ARG A 382 -19.22 13.57 40.20
C ARG A 382 -18.87 12.52 39.13
N THR A 383 -19.76 11.50 39.05
CA THR A 383 -19.62 10.37 38.12
C THR A 383 -19.84 10.76 36.69
N PRO A 384 -19.26 10.03 35.68
CA PRO A 384 -19.32 10.35 34.25
C PRO A 384 -20.72 10.44 33.62
N ILE A 385 -21.76 9.98 34.34
CA ILE A 385 -23.13 9.92 33.82
C ILE A 385 -23.81 11.31 33.79
N ASP A 386 -23.34 12.28 34.59
CA ASP A 386 -23.96 13.60 34.66
C ASP A 386 -23.54 14.57 33.54
N LEU A 387 -22.45 14.28 32.81
CA LEU A 387 -21.99 15.12 31.69
C LEU A 387 -22.78 14.83 30.40
N ALA A 388 -23.22 13.60 30.19
CA ALA A 388 -23.93 13.20 28.98
C ALA A 388 -25.37 13.76 28.88
N ARG A 389 -25.98 14.15 30.01
CA ARG A 389 -27.35 14.68 30.03
C ARG A 389 -27.47 16.15 29.72
N ARG A 390 -26.39 16.94 29.70
CA ARG A 390 -26.43 18.40 29.40
C ARG A 390 -26.12 18.75 27.94
N VAL A 391 -25.66 17.82 27.14
CA VAL A 391 -25.32 18.08 25.74
C VAL A 391 -26.47 17.71 24.77
N LEU A 392 -27.54 17.09 25.27
CA LEU A 392 -28.67 16.62 24.45
C LEU A 392 -30.03 17.21 24.88
N ALA A 393 -30.07 18.44 25.35
CA ALA A 393 -31.34 19.20 25.51
C ALA A 393 -31.44 20.28 24.43
N PRO A 394 -32.62 20.47 23.80
CA PRO A 394 -32.83 21.27 22.61
C PRO A 394 -32.51 22.74 22.78
#